data_120230e03336de1cd5f74e3a44e18563
#
_entry.id   120230e03336de1cd5f74e3a44e18563
#
_cell.length_a   1.000
_cell.length_b   1.000
_cell.length_c   1.000
_cell.angle_alpha   90.00
_cell.angle_beta   90.00
_cell.angle_gamma   90.00
#
_symmetry.space_group_name_H-M   'P 1'
#
loop_
_entity.id
_entity.type
_entity.pdbx_description
1 polymer ?
#
loop_
_entity_poly.entity_id
_entity_poly.type
_entity_poly.pdbx_seq_one_letter_code
_entity_poly.pdbx_strand_id
1 'polypeptide(L)'
;MTDAISTPPLRNYRFARAILLVALVGVGFGFSVLFAILGPLGREVGLSELQISSIIAASSLTVFLASPRWGRLSDRWGRKPLMIFGLLGYACGNFLFASVFHAALIGALLPLSAYLLLMLTRVLHASLMSAIMPASSAYMADITDLATRTKGMGAVGAANNLGGVLGPALGGLLAGITLLTPLWVASGLAITTALLVIFLLPNSPQPKLQRNQVSAKLSYFDRRILPYIIVGTMMFIGMALVQQTLAFRFQDVLQLSAVETAQTFGLAMGLSAAASLVSQIGLMQRINLRPIQWLRIAMPVLAVAFACLAMANTQTMLVIAMLLQGAGMGLAGPAFMAGASMAVNAEEQGAVAGVAGSCGPLGFTIGPLLGGFFYQIQPDLPYWFTFALYLPLIVFVLRTRDRVNYDNV
;
A
#
# COMPACT_ATOMS: atom_id res chain seq x y z
N MET A 1 -21.31 -8.64 -44.90
CA MET A 1 -20.42 -7.48 -44.74
C MET A 1 -20.09 -7.39 -43.26
N THR A 2 -18.96 -7.93 -42.89
CA THR A 2 -18.44 -7.90 -41.51
C THR A 2 -17.57 -6.66 -41.40
N ASP A 3 -18.10 -5.62 -40.74
CA ASP A 3 -17.31 -4.44 -40.38
C ASP A 3 -16.13 -4.88 -39.50
N ALA A 4 -14.97 -4.96 -40.10
CA ALA A 4 -13.71 -5.11 -39.38
C ALA A 4 -13.50 -3.84 -38.57
N ILE A 5 -13.78 -3.93 -37.24
CA ILE A 5 -13.48 -2.87 -36.29
C ILE A 5 -11.97 -2.71 -36.30
N SER A 6 -11.49 -1.63 -36.93
CA SER A 6 -10.09 -1.24 -36.94
C SER A 6 -9.61 -1.04 -35.50
N THR A 7 -8.84 -2.01 -35.01
CA THR A 7 -8.09 -1.80 -33.74
C THR A 7 -7.11 -0.64 -33.95
N PRO A 8 -7.11 0.40 -33.11
CA PRO A 8 -6.18 1.50 -33.24
C PRO A 8 -4.74 0.99 -33.17
N PRO A 9 -3.79 1.60 -33.90
CA PRO A 9 -2.45 1.09 -34.05
C PRO A 9 -1.71 0.96 -32.71
N LEU A 10 -1.01 -0.13 -32.49
CA LEU A 10 -0.24 -0.49 -31.28
C LEU A 10 0.67 0.62 -30.73
N ARG A 11 1.06 1.59 -31.57
CA ARG A 11 1.88 2.75 -31.18
C ARG A 11 1.19 3.67 -30.17
N ASN A 12 -0.14 3.83 -30.26
CA ASN A 12 -0.89 4.69 -29.33
C ASN A 12 -1.02 4.06 -27.94
N TYR A 13 -1.01 2.73 -27.82
CA TYR A 13 -1.11 2.05 -26.52
C TYR A 13 0.20 2.05 -25.73
N ARG A 14 1.37 2.09 -26.38
CA ARG A 14 2.65 2.24 -25.66
C ARG A 14 2.72 3.58 -24.91
N PHE A 15 2.29 4.65 -25.56
CA PHE A 15 2.24 5.97 -24.94
C PHE A 15 1.18 6.04 -23.82
N ALA A 16 -0.03 5.54 -24.07
CA ALA A 16 -1.08 5.43 -23.06
C ALA A 16 -0.64 4.65 -21.82
N ARG A 17 0.07 3.52 -22.05
CA ARG A 17 0.65 2.73 -20.96
C ARG A 17 1.68 3.53 -20.14
N ALA A 18 2.57 4.27 -20.79
CA ALA A 18 3.56 5.10 -20.10
C ALA A 18 2.89 6.17 -19.22
N ILE A 19 1.88 6.89 -19.75
CA ILE A 19 1.11 7.89 -18.99
C ILE A 19 0.45 7.26 -17.77
N LEU A 20 -0.21 6.11 -17.96
CA LEU A 20 -0.87 5.40 -16.86
C LEU A 20 0.12 5.01 -15.77
N LEU A 21 1.30 4.49 -16.13
CA LEU A 21 2.32 4.09 -15.17
C LEU A 21 2.90 5.29 -14.43
N VAL A 22 3.18 6.40 -15.12
CA VAL A 22 3.61 7.66 -14.48
C VAL A 22 2.54 8.16 -13.50
N ALA A 23 1.27 8.11 -13.89
CA ALA A 23 0.16 8.48 -13.02
C ALA A 23 0.14 7.65 -11.73
N LEU A 24 0.35 6.34 -11.85
CA LEU A 24 0.36 5.43 -10.69
C LEU A 24 1.57 5.63 -9.78
N VAL A 25 2.73 6.01 -10.30
CA VAL A 25 3.87 6.43 -9.48
C VAL A 25 3.50 7.63 -8.62
N GLY A 26 2.85 8.66 -9.22
CA GLY A 26 2.39 9.84 -8.48
C GLY A 26 1.37 9.50 -7.38
N VAL A 27 0.44 8.59 -7.66
CA VAL A 27 -0.55 8.10 -6.67
C VAL A 27 0.14 7.36 -5.53
N GLY A 28 1.05 6.43 -5.85
CA GLY A 28 1.81 5.68 -4.84
C GLY A 28 2.66 6.58 -3.96
N PHE A 29 3.33 7.57 -4.56
CA PHE A 29 4.11 8.59 -3.84
C PHE A 29 3.25 9.32 -2.81
N GLY A 30 2.17 9.92 -3.23
CA GLY A 30 1.36 10.72 -2.31
C GLY A 30 0.61 9.89 -1.26
N PHE A 31 0.30 8.62 -1.54
CA PHE A 31 -0.25 7.71 -0.52
C PHE A 31 0.77 7.43 0.58
N SER A 32 2.01 7.15 0.21
CA SER A 32 3.05 6.72 1.15
C SER A 32 3.77 7.86 1.86
N VAL A 33 3.79 9.06 1.26
CA VAL A 33 4.40 10.26 1.87
C VAL A 33 3.83 10.56 3.26
N LEU A 34 2.56 10.26 3.46
CA LEU A 34 1.86 10.50 4.71
C LEU A 34 2.45 9.72 5.90
N PHE A 35 2.97 8.50 5.66
CA PHE A 35 3.54 7.69 6.75
C PHE A 35 4.75 8.35 7.41
N ALA A 36 5.53 9.13 6.66
CA ALA A 36 6.69 9.82 7.22
C ALA A 36 6.31 11.03 8.11
N ILE A 37 5.19 11.69 7.79
CA ILE A 37 4.86 12.99 8.40
C ILE A 37 3.67 12.95 9.36
N LEU A 38 2.74 12.00 9.20
CA LEU A 38 1.47 12.03 9.95
C LEU A 38 1.68 11.90 11.46
N GLY A 39 2.61 11.07 11.90
CA GLY A 39 2.92 10.90 13.32
C GLY A 39 3.40 12.20 13.98
N PRO A 40 4.54 12.76 13.50
CA PRO A 40 5.04 14.03 14.01
C PRO A 40 4.05 15.18 13.89
N LEU A 41 3.41 15.32 12.72
CA LEU A 41 2.45 16.39 12.47
C LEU A 41 1.20 16.29 13.36
N GLY A 42 0.71 15.07 13.61
CA GLY A 42 -0.43 14.85 14.50
C GLY A 42 -0.13 15.23 15.95
N ARG A 43 1.08 14.94 16.43
CA ARG A 43 1.53 15.35 17.77
C ARG A 43 1.67 16.87 17.90
N GLU A 44 2.16 17.56 16.86
CA GLU A 44 2.26 19.04 16.84
C GLU A 44 0.89 19.73 17.03
N VAL A 45 -0.20 19.11 16.55
CA VAL A 45 -1.56 19.65 16.70
C VAL A 45 -2.29 19.05 17.94
N GLY A 46 -1.57 18.37 18.82
CA GLY A 46 -2.09 17.86 20.08
C GLY A 46 -2.95 16.60 19.98
N LEU A 47 -2.81 15.80 18.90
CA LEU A 47 -3.52 14.54 18.77
C LEU A 47 -2.78 13.40 19.48
N SER A 48 -3.54 12.49 20.09
CA SER A 48 -2.98 11.26 20.65
C SER A 48 -2.62 10.25 19.56
N GLU A 49 -1.74 9.30 19.87
CA GLU A 49 -1.29 8.24 18.95
C GLU A 49 -2.47 7.40 18.45
N LEU A 50 -3.46 7.13 19.31
CA LEU A 50 -4.66 6.41 18.92
C LEU A 50 -5.54 7.22 17.94
N GLN A 51 -5.68 8.54 18.16
CA GLN A 51 -6.39 9.43 17.24
C GLN A 51 -5.70 9.46 15.87
N ILE A 52 -4.38 9.63 15.85
CA ILE A 52 -3.59 9.61 14.59
C ILE A 52 -3.73 8.28 13.88
N SER A 53 -3.65 7.18 14.62
CA SER A 53 -3.75 5.82 14.07
C SER A 53 -5.17 5.51 13.57
N SER A 54 -6.20 6.03 14.23
CA SER A 54 -7.60 5.85 13.82
C SER A 54 -7.91 6.53 12.47
N ILE A 55 -7.24 7.64 12.13
CA ILE A 55 -7.36 8.30 10.82
C ILE A 55 -6.90 7.36 9.70
N ILE A 56 -5.78 6.64 9.89
CA ILE A 56 -5.28 5.66 8.91
C ILE A 56 -6.19 4.45 8.81
N ALA A 57 -6.62 3.92 9.95
CA ALA A 57 -7.52 2.75 9.99
C ALA A 57 -8.85 3.04 9.28
N ALA A 58 -9.47 4.18 9.56
CA ALA A 58 -10.71 4.62 8.90
C ALA A 58 -10.52 4.81 7.39
N SER A 59 -9.37 5.36 6.97
CA SER A 59 -9.01 5.49 5.56
C SER A 59 -8.93 4.13 4.87
N SER A 60 -8.22 3.17 5.49
CA SER A 60 -8.03 1.83 4.94
C SER A 60 -9.34 1.05 4.85
N LEU A 61 -10.18 1.15 5.88
CA LEU A 61 -11.53 0.58 5.86
C LEU A 61 -12.37 1.19 4.74
N THR A 62 -12.30 2.51 4.57
CA THR A 62 -13.02 3.21 3.50
C THR A 62 -12.59 2.74 2.12
N VAL A 63 -11.26 2.62 1.87
CA VAL A 63 -10.72 2.06 0.62
C VAL A 63 -11.23 0.64 0.39
N PHE A 64 -11.17 -0.22 1.42
CA PHE A 64 -11.64 -1.60 1.34
C PHE A 64 -13.12 -1.70 0.93
N LEU A 65 -13.98 -0.88 1.53
CA LEU A 65 -15.42 -0.89 1.27
C LEU A 65 -15.81 -0.20 -0.05
N ALA A 66 -15.07 0.85 -0.46
CA ALA A 66 -15.40 1.65 -1.63
C ALA A 66 -14.86 1.07 -2.94
N SER A 67 -13.64 0.47 -2.94
CA SER A 67 -12.98 -0.03 -4.14
C SER A 67 -13.84 -0.97 -5.01
N PRO A 68 -14.59 -1.96 -4.46
CA PRO A 68 -15.43 -2.82 -5.28
C PRO A 68 -16.60 -2.09 -5.95
N ARG A 69 -17.12 -1.00 -5.31
CA ARG A 69 -18.18 -0.17 -5.89
C ARG A 69 -17.65 0.63 -7.07
N TRP A 70 -16.46 1.21 -6.94
CA TRP A 70 -15.79 1.92 -8.01
C TRP A 70 -15.40 1.03 -9.18
N GLY A 71 -14.97 -0.22 -8.91
CA GLY A 71 -14.72 -1.20 -9.95
C GLY A 71 -15.95 -1.42 -10.85
N ARG A 72 -17.13 -1.65 -10.24
CA ARG A 72 -18.38 -1.79 -10.99
C ARG A 72 -18.81 -0.51 -11.71
N LEU A 73 -18.57 0.64 -11.11
CA LEU A 73 -18.89 1.92 -11.72
C LEU A 73 -17.97 2.24 -12.91
N SER A 74 -16.73 1.80 -12.86
CA SER A 74 -15.76 1.87 -13.95
C SER A 74 -16.25 1.20 -15.24
N ASP A 75 -17.01 0.11 -15.11
CA ASP A 75 -17.60 -0.58 -16.25
C ASP A 75 -18.73 0.23 -16.93
N ARG A 76 -19.40 1.10 -16.17
CA ARG A 76 -20.54 1.90 -16.65
C ARG A 76 -20.12 3.28 -17.14
N TRP A 77 -19.29 3.98 -16.36
CA TRP A 77 -18.88 5.37 -16.64
C TRP A 77 -17.66 5.46 -17.57
N GLY A 78 -16.96 4.32 -17.74
CA GLY A 78 -15.70 4.26 -18.46
C GLY A 78 -14.48 4.42 -17.57
N ARG A 79 -13.35 3.86 -18.02
CA ARG A 79 -12.10 3.80 -17.22
C ARG A 79 -11.50 5.18 -16.99
N LYS A 80 -11.31 5.95 -18.07
CA LYS A 80 -10.68 7.27 -18.04
C LYS A 80 -11.46 8.29 -17.21
N PRO A 81 -12.78 8.49 -17.37
CA PRO A 81 -13.53 9.43 -16.53
C PRO A 81 -13.44 9.10 -15.03
N LEU A 82 -13.48 7.81 -14.68
CA LEU A 82 -13.39 7.42 -13.29
C LEU A 82 -11.98 7.63 -12.71
N MET A 83 -10.92 7.42 -13.50
CA MET A 83 -9.56 7.75 -13.08
C MET A 83 -9.41 9.26 -12.82
N ILE A 84 -9.94 10.11 -13.72
CA ILE A 84 -9.91 11.57 -13.56
C ILE A 84 -10.65 11.97 -12.28
N PHE A 85 -11.85 11.45 -12.07
CA PHE A 85 -12.62 11.69 -10.86
C PHE A 85 -11.85 11.30 -9.59
N GLY A 86 -11.24 10.12 -9.59
CA GLY A 86 -10.42 9.66 -8.48
C GLY A 86 -9.19 10.53 -8.22
N LEU A 87 -8.48 10.95 -9.27
CA LEU A 87 -7.29 11.82 -9.17
C LEU A 87 -7.63 13.23 -8.67
N LEU A 88 -8.72 13.82 -9.16
CA LEU A 88 -9.19 15.12 -8.68
C LEU A 88 -9.68 15.03 -7.23
N GLY A 89 -10.41 13.97 -6.88
CA GLY A 89 -10.80 13.67 -5.51
C GLY A 89 -9.60 13.47 -4.58
N TYR A 90 -8.55 12.81 -5.08
CA TYR A 90 -7.28 12.66 -4.39
C TYR A 90 -6.60 14.01 -4.13
N ALA A 91 -6.48 14.86 -5.15
CA ALA A 91 -5.87 16.18 -5.03
C ALA A 91 -6.62 17.08 -4.05
N CYS A 92 -7.94 17.18 -4.22
CA CYS A 92 -8.81 17.97 -3.36
C CYS A 92 -8.79 17.47 -1.90
N GLY A 93 -8.86 16.14 -1.71
CA GLY A 93 -8.82 15.53 -0.38
C GLY A 93 -7.50 15.79 0.35
N ASN A 94 -6.35 15.67 -0.33
CA ASN A 94 -5.04 16.01 0.27
C ASN A 94 -4.93 17.52 0.56
N PHE A 95 -5.42 18.35 -0.34
CA PHE A 95 -5.46 19.81 -0.13
C PHE A 95 -6.26 20.16 1.12
N LEU A 96 -7.48 19.63 1.25
CA LEU A 96 -8.32 19.85 2.41
C LEU A 96 -7.68 19.33 3.70
N PHE A 97 -7.10 18.16 3.65
CA PHE A 97 -6.40 17.55 4.79
C PHE A 97 -5.23 18.41 5.25
N ALA A 98 -4.40 18.90 4.32
CA ALA A 98 -3.31 19.81 4.62
C ALA A 98 -3.81 21.17 5.16
N SER A 99 -4.94 21.69 4.64
CA SER A 99 -5.54 22.95 5.10
C SER A 99 -6.06 22.84 6.54
N VAL A 100 -6.63 21.68 6.91
CA VAL A 100 -7.08 21.45 8.30
C VAL A 100 -5.86 21.39 9.24
N PHE A 101 -4.77 20.69 8.85
CA PHE A 101 -3.54 20.74 9.63
C PHE A 101 -2.96 22.15 9.75
N HIS A 102 -2.96 22.91 8.67
CA HIS A 102 -2.50 24.30 8.70
C HIS A 102 -3.31 25.14 9.68
N ALA A 103 -4.64 25.05 9.63
CA ALA A 103 -5.54 25.75 10.55
C ALA A 103 -5.32 25.34 12.02
N ALA A 104 -5.04 24.06 12.26
CA ALA A 104 -4.73 23.57 13.61
C ALA A 104 -3.36 24.07 14.11
N LEU A 105 -2.33 24.09 13.26
CA LEU A 105 -0.99 24.57 13.61
C LEU A 105 -0.95 26.08 13.95
N ILE A 106 -1.79 26.89 13.30
CA ILE A 106 -1.91 28.33 13.63
C ILE A 106 -2.87 28.59 14.80
N GLY A 107 -3.36 27.53 15.47
CA GLY A 107 -4.25 27.65 16.63
C GLY A 107 -5.70 28.03 16.31
N ALA A 108 -6.13 27.99 15.05
CA ALA A 108 -7.50 28.27 14.65
C ALA A 108 -8.50 27.15 15.00
N LEU A 109 -8.01 25.95 15.33
CA LEU A 109 -8.82 24.79 15.68
C LEU A 109 -8.37 24.18 17.01
N LEU A 110 -9.33 23.80 17.83
CA LEU A 110 -9.06 22.98 19.00
C LEU A 110 -8.70 21.53 18.61
N PRO A 111 -7.90 20.79 19.40
CA PRO A 111 -7.47 19.44 19.04
C PRO A 111 -8.61 18.49 18.67
N LEU A 112 -9.73 18.52 19.38
CA LEU A 112 -10.89 17.67 19.06
C LEU A 112 -11.54 18.05 17.73
N SER A 113 -11.74 19.34 17.45
CA SER A 113 -12.29 19.79 16.17
C SER A 113 -11.33 19.51 15.01
N ALA A 114 -10.02 19.68 15.21
CA ALA A 114 -8.99 19.30 14.26
C ALA A 114 -9.07 17.80 13.95
N TYR A 115 -9.12 16.94 14.98
CA TYR A 115 -9.26 15.49 14.81
C TYR A 115 -10.49 15.11 13.98
N LEU A 116 -11.67 15.67 14.30
CA LEU A 116 -12.92 15.34 13.60
C LEU A 116 -12.88 15.79 12.12
N LEU A 117 -12.32 16.96 11.85
CA LEU A 117 -12.16 17.48 10.49
C LEU A 117 -11.11 16.70 9.71
N LEU A 118 -9.99 16.33 10.35
CA LEU A 118 -8.97 15.46 9.73
C LEU A 118 -9.55 14.08 9.40
N MET A 119 -10.33 13.50 10.30
CA MET A 119 -11.02 12.23 10.06
C MET A 119 -11.98 12.34 8.88
N LEU A 120 -12.82 13.38 8.84
CA LEU A 120 -13.80 13.60 7.77
C LEU A 120 -13.10 13.77 6.42
N THR A 121 -12.13 14.69 6.34
CA THR A 121 -11.39 14.95 5.09
C THR A 121 -10.64 13.73 4.61
N ARG A 122 -10.11 12.93 5.54
CA ARG A 122 -9.39 11.70 5.20
C ARG A 122 -10.28 10.58 4.71
N VAL A 123 -11.47 10.40 5.30
CA VAL A 123 -12.48 9.44 4.83
C VAL A 123 -13.00 9.82 3.44
N LEU A 124 -13.31 11.11 3.22
CA LEU A 124 -13.70 11.61 1.90
C LEU A 124 -12.60 11.38 0.86
N HIS A 125 -11.37 11.76 1.18
CA HIS A 125 -10.19 11.51 0.35
C HIS A 125 -10.05 10.03 -0.01
N ALA A 126 -10.08 9.14 0.98
CA ALA A 126 -9.93 7.69 0.81
C ALA A 126 -11.06 7.11 -0.06
N SER A 127 -12.28 7.58 0.11
CA SER A 127 -13.43 7.17 -0.71
C SER A 127 -13.23 7.50 -2.18
N LEU A 128 -12.82 8.73 -2.50
CA LEU A 128 -12.67 9.18 -3.88
C LEU A 128 -11.44 8.57 -4.55
N MET A 129 -10.27 8.59 -3.87
CA MET A 129 -9.04 8.05 -4.43
C MET A 129 -9.10 6.55 -4.69
N SER A 130 -9.92 5.80 -3.94
CA SER A 130 -10.06 4.35 -4.11
C SER A 130 -10.63 3.93 -5.47
N ALA A 131 -11.12 4.90 -6.29
CA ALA A 131 -11.52 4.68 -7.68
C ALA A 131 -10.31 4.49 -8.63
N ILE A 132 -9.13 5.00 -8.28
CA ILE A 132 -7.98 5.07 -9.19
C ILE A 132 -7.47 3.67 -9.54
N MET A 133 -7.19 2.82 -8.55
CA MET A 133 -6.57 1.50 -8.78
C MET A 133 -7.47 0.54 -9.58
N PRO A 134 -8.77 0.36 -9.26
CA PRO A 134 -9.66 -0.45 -10.07
C PRO A 134 -9.78 0.04 -11.51
N ALA A 135 -9.94 1.37 -11.70
CA ALA A 135 -10.05 1.95 -13.04
C ALA A 135 -8.75 1.80 -13.85
N SER A 136 -7.59 1.98 -13.22
CA SER A 136 -6.27 1.83 -13.85
C SER A 136 -5.98 0.39 -14.24
N SER A 137 -6.29 -0.55 -13.36
CA SER A 137 -6.14 -1.98 -13.62
C SER A 137 -7.04 -2.42 -14.78
N ALA A 138 -8.30 -1.98 -14.76
CA ALA A 138 -9.25 -2.27 -15.84
C ALA A 138 -8.81 -1.62 -17.18
N TYR A 139 -8.33 -0.38 -17.16
CA TYR A 139 -7.78 0.29 -18.34
C TYR A 139 -6.60 -0.49 -18.92
N MET A 140 -5.65 -0.93 -18.08
CA MET A 140 -4.51 -1.74 -18.50
C MET A 140 -4.97 -3.07 -19.13
N ALA A 141 -5.98 -3.72 -18.55
CA ALA A 141 -6.56 -4.95 -19.09
C ALA A 141 -7.20 -4.73 -20.47
N ASP A 142 -7.85 -3.57 -20.69
CA ASP A 142 -8.51 -3.22 -21.94
C ASP A 142 -7.51 -2.95 -23.09
N ILE A 143 -6.30 -2.45 -22.78
CA ILE A 143 -5.26 -2.13 -23.77
C ILE A 143 -4.20 -3.23 -23.94
N THR A 144 -4.36 -4.38 -23.27
CA THR A 144 -3.46 -5.55 -23.35
C THR A 144 -4.22 -6.78 -23.86
N ASP A 145 -3.56 -7.58 -24.70
CA ASP A 145 -4.04 -8.91 -25.07
C ASP A 145 -3.81 -9.94 -23.95
N LEU A 146 -4.39 -11.13 -24.09
CA LEU A 146 -4.27 -12.20 -23.10
C LEU A 146 -2.80 -12.59 -22.82
N ALA A 147 -1.93 -12.58 -23.82
CA ALA A 147 -0.52 -12.95 -23.69
C ALA A 147 0.30 -11.90 -22.92
N THR A 148 -0.07 -10.62 -23.02
CA THR A 148 0.66 -9.50 -22.37
C THR A 148 -0.04 -8.96 -21.13
N ARG A 149 -1.27 -9.41 -20.83
CA ARG A 149 -2.08 -8.91 -19.70
C ARG A 149 -1.39 -9.04 -18.36
N THR A 150 -0.79 -10.20 -18.07
CA THR A 150 -0.06 -10.44 -16.81
C THR A 150 1.10 -9.45 -16.63
N LYS A 151 1.88 -9.20 -17.70
CA LYS A 151 2.95 -8.19 -17.68
C LYS A 151 2.41 -6.77 -17.48
N GLY A 152 1.26 -6.46 -18.12
CA GLY A 152 0.58 -5.18 -17.94
C GLY A 152 0.12 -4.94 -16.51
N MET A 153 -0.55 -5.92 -15.91
CA MET A 153 -1.01 -5.86 -14.52
C MET A 153 0.16 -5.77 -13.53
N GLY A 154 1.23 -6.53 -13.77
CA GLY A 154 2.46 -6.44 -13.00
C GLY A 154 3.08 -5.04 -13.05
N ALA A 155 3.07 -4.39 -14.22
CA ALA A 155 3.57 -3.02 -14.38
C ALA A 155 2.73 -1.99 -13.60
N VAL A 156 1.39 -2.15 -13.54
CA VAL A 156 0.50 -1.31 -12.71
C VAL A 156 0.90 -1.38 -11.24
N GLY A 157 1.06 -2.61 -10.71
CA GLY A 157 1.51 -2.81 -9.32
C GLY A 157 2.90 -2.25 -9.07
N ALA A 158 3.85 -2.51 -9.97
CA ALA A 158 5.23 -2.03 -9.85
C ALA A 158 5.33 -0.50 -9.87
N ALA A 159 4.56 0.18 -10.72
CA ALA A 159 4.52 1.64 -10.77
C ALA A 159 3.99 2.24 -9.46
N ASN A 160 2.87 1.71 -8.95
CA ASN A 160 2.33 2.16 -7.66
C ASN A 160 3.32 1.91 -6.51
N ASN A 161 3.98 0.75 -6.49
CA ASN A 161 4.98 0.41 -5.47
C ASN A 161 6.23 1.31 -5.57
N LEU A 162 6.67 1.67 -6.79
CA LEU A 162 7.79 2.61 -6.97
C LEU A 162 7.47 3.97 -6.33
N GLY A 163 6.26 4.48 -6.56
CA GLY A 163 5.79 5.68 -5.85
C GLY A 163 5.78 5.48 -4.33
N GLY A 164 5.30 4.31 -3.88
CA GLY A 164 5.28 3.91 -2.48
C GLY A 164 6.65 3.91 -1.80
N VAL A 165 7.69 3.50 -2.52
CA VAL A 165 9.09 3.52 -2.06
C VAL A 165 9.65 4.95 -1.99
N LEU A 166 9.36 5.77 -3.01
CA LEU A 166 9.89 7.14 -3.11
C LEU A 166 9.21 8.10 -2.13
N GLY A 167 7.94 7.86 -1.80
CA GLY A 167 7.13 8.80 -1.01
C GLY A 167 7.72 9.15 0.34
N PRO A 168 8.02 8.19 1.23
CA PRO A 168 8.54 8.51 2.56
C PRO A 168 9.89 9.19 2.55
N ALA A 169 10.83 8.76 1.69
CA ALA A 169 12.15 9.36 1.57
C ALA A 169 12.07 10.81 1.08
N LEU A 170 11.39 11.05 -0.03
CA LEU A 170 11.19 12.40 -0.56
C LEU A 170 10.27 13.24 0.33
N GLY A 171 9.27 12.60 0.96
CA GLY A 171 8.40 13.26 1.93
C GLY A 171 9.16 13.76 3.14
N GLY A 172 10.06 12.97 3.71
CA GLY A 172 10.95 13.39 4.77
C GLY A 172 11.85 14.56 4.38
N LEU A 173 12.43 14.52 3.17
CA LEU A 173 13.23 15.63 2.65
C LEU A 173 12.39 16.92 2.47
N LEU A 174 11.20 16.81 1.90
CA LEU A 174 10.28 17.94 1.71
C LEU A 174 9.78 18.51 3.04
N ALA A 175 9.63 17.69 4.07
CA ALA A 175 9.27 18.12 5.42
C ALA A 175 10.31 19.07 6.03
N GLY A 176 11.55 19.05 5.53
CA GLY A 176 12.59 20.01 5.90
C GLY A 176 12.29 21.46 5.50
N ILE A 177 11.39 21.70 4.54
CA ILE A 177 10.91 23.05 4.18
C ILE A 177 9.80 23.45 5.17
N THR A 178 8.73 22.68 5.21
CA THR A 178 7.69 22.67 6.26
C THR A 178 7.08 21.27 6.36
N LEU A 179 6.52 20.91 7.52
CA LEU A 179 5.84 19.62 7.72
C LEU A 179 4.66 19.41 6.76
N LEU A 180 4.08 20.49 6.22
CA LEU A 180 2.94 20.43 5.28
C LEU A 180 3.38 20.37 3.81
N THR A 181 4.63 20.74 3.48
CA THR A 181 5.14 20.74 2.11
C THR A 181 4.89 19.41 1.39
N PRO A 182 5.13 18.23 1.99
CA PRO A 182 4.88 16.95 1.33
C PRO A 182 3.43 16.77 0.89
N LEU A 183 2.45 17.25 1.68
CA LEU A 183 1.02 17.17 1.34
C LEU A 183 0.64 18.11 0.20
N TRP A 184 1.20 19.33 0.19
CA TRP A 184 0.98 20.28 -0.90
C TRP A 184 1.57 19.76 -2.21
N VAL A 185 2.78 19.19 -2.16
CA VAL A 185 3.44 18.58 -3.32
C VAL A 185 2.63 17.37 -3.81
N ALA A 186 2.14 16.52 -2.92
CA ALA A 186 1.29 15.38 -3.29
C ALA A 186 -0.02 15.84 -3.96
N SER A 187 -0.63 16.93 -3.49
CA SER A 187 -1.83 17.52 -4.11
C SER A 187 -1.51 18.07 -5.50
N GLY A 188 -0.42 18.81 -5.66
CA GLY A 188 0.04 19.33 -6.95
C GLY A 188 0.38 18.23 -7.96
N LEU A 189 1.06 17.18 -7.49
CA LEU A 189 1.37 16.00 -8.31
C LEU A 189 0.09 15.28 -8.76
N ALA A 190 -0.91 15.16 -7.90
CA ALA A 190 -2.19 14.55 -8.25
C ALA A 190 -2.96 15.38 -9.29
N ILE A 191 -2.93 16.72 -9.20
CA ILE A 191 -3.50 17.64 -10.21
C ILE A 191 -2.76 17.45 -11.55
N THR A 192 -1.43 17.50 -11.53
CA THR A 192 -0.60 17.31 -12.72
C THR A 192 -0.90 15.95 -13.37
N THR A 193 -1.00 14.92 -12.57
CA THR A 193 -1.36 13.57 -13.03
C THR A 193 -2.77 13.54 -13.63
N ALA A 194 -3.74 14.21 -13.02
CA ALA A 194 -5.10 14.31 -13.57
C ALA A 194 -5.09 15.03 -14.94
N LEU A 195 -4.34 16.12 -15.08
CA LEU A 195 -4.17 16.83 -16.35
C LEU A 195 -3.52 15.95 -17.43
N LEU A 196 -2.46 15.20 -17.07
CA LEU A 196 -1.84 14.24 -17.99
C LEU A 196 -2.86 13.18 -18.47
N VAL A 197 -3.67 12.66 -17.57
CA VAL A 197 -4.72 11.69 -17.92
C VAL A 197 -5.81 12.33 -18.78
N ILE A 198 -6.24 13.56 -18.47
CA ILE A 198 -7.27 14.29 -19.23
C ILE A 198 -6.81 14.48 -20.69
N PHE A 199 -5.64 15.05 -20.87
CA PHE A 199 -5.19 15.50 -22.19
C PHE A 199 -4.48 14.43 -23.01
N LEU A 200 -3.76 13.53 -22.39
CA LEU A 200 -2.86 12.61 -23.09
C LEU A 200 -3.33 11.15 -23.08
N LEU A 201 -4.14 10.72 -22.11
CA LEU A 201 -4.61 9.35 -22.06
C LEU A 201 -5.81 9.19 -23.02
N PRO A 202 -5.77 8.31 -24.04
CA PRO A 202 -6.92 8.04 -24.89
C PRO A 202 -8.04 7.33 -24.10
N ASN A 203 -9.27 7.39 -24.59
CA ASN A 203 -10.33 6.58 -24.01
C ASN A 203 -10.01 5.10 -24.21
N SER A 204 -10.31 4.29 -23.21
CA SER A 204 -10.19 2.83 -23.32
C SER A 204 -11.19 2.32 -24.36
N PRO A 205 -10.80 1.36 -25.23
CA PRO A 205 -11.77 0.64 -26.02
C PRO A 205 -12.79 0.03 -25.07
N GLN A 206 -14.07 0.33 -25.29
CA GLN A 206 -15.11 -0.27 -24.43
C GLN A 206 -15.05 -1.78 -24.59
N PRO A 207 -14.87 -2.55 -23.52
CA PRO A 207 -14.96 -4.00 -23.64
C PRO A 207 -16.38 -4.32 -24.11
N LYS A 208 -16.50 -5.03 -25.23
CA LYS A 208 -17.76 -5.72 -25.55
C LYS A 208 -18.05 -6.58 -24.33
N LEU A 209 -19.12 -6.23 -23.60
CA LEU A 209 -19.59 -6.97 -22.44
C LEU A 209 -19.66 -8.46 -22.79
N GLN A 210 -18.59 -9.20 -22.56
CA GLN A 210 -18.66 -10.65 -22.47
C GLN A 210 -19.26 -10.96 -21.10
N ARG A 211 -20.58 -10.84 -21.05
CA ARG A 211 -21.45 -10.96 -19.88
C ARG A 211 -21.49 -12.37 -19.28
N ASN A 212 -20.70 -13.32 -19.81
CA ASN A 212 -20.80 -14.74 -19.49
C ASN A 212 -19.55 -15.38 -18.86
N GLN A 213 -18.53 -14.62 -18.48
CA GLN A 213 -17.54 -15.22 -17.60
C GLN A 213 -18.08 -15.15 -16.17
N VAL A 214 -18.67 -16.25 -15.72
CA VAL A 214 -18.95 -16.50 -14.31
C VAL A 214 -17.61 -16.44 -13.60
N SER A 215 -17.33 -15.31 -12.92
CA SER A 215 -16.12 -15.17 -12.10
C SER A 215 -16.15 -16.30 -11.06
N ALA A 216 -15.15 -17.16 -11.10
CA ALA A 216 -15.04 -18.23 -10.11
C ALA A 216 -15.07 -17.59 -8.71
N LYS A 217 -15.99 -18.05 -7.86
CA LYS A 217 -16.09 -17.57 -6.48
C LYS A 217 -15.17 -18.42 -5.62
N LEU A 218 -14.12 -17.81 -5.07
CA LEU A 218 -13.24 -18.48 -4.13
C LEU A 218 -13.54 -18.01 -2.71
N SER A 219 -13.70 -18.95 -1.79
CA SER A 219 -13.92 -18.64 -0.38
C SER A 219 -12.60 -18.31 0.31
N TYR A 220 -12.63 -17.35 1.25
CA TYR A 220 -11.50 -17.08 2.16
C TYR A 220 -11.06 -18.33 2.97
N PHE A 221 -11.98 -19.28 3.18
CA PHE A 221 -11.75 -20.51 3.93
C PHE A 221 -11.45 -21.73 3.04
N ASP A 222 -11.17 -21.51 1.73
CA ASP A 222 -10.75 -22.61 0.86
C ASP A 222 -9.42 -23.19 1.38
N ARG A 223 -9.42 -24.50 1.65
CA ARG A 223 -8.31 -25.21 2.28
C ARG A 223 -6.99 -25.13 1.49
N ARG A 224 -7.06 -24.85 0.18
CA ARG A 224 -5.88 -24.73 -0.68
C ARG A 224 -5.13 -23.42 -0.39
N ILE A 225 -5.84 -22.33 -0.23
CA ILE A 225 -5.27 -20.98 -0.06
C ILE A 225 -5.24 -20.52 1.40
N LEU A 226 -6.03 -21.14 2.27
CA LEU A 226 -6.17 -20.74 3.68
C LEU A 226 -4.84 -20.55 4.42
N PRO A 227 -3.82 -21.43 4.26
CA PRO A 227 -2.53 -21.22 4.91
C PRO A 227 -1.87 -19.90 4.50
N TYR A 228 -1.94 -19.53 3.22
CA TYR A 228 -1.39 -18.27 2.72
C TYR A 228 -2.21 -17.08 3.19
N ILE A 229 -3.54 -17.19 3.24
CA ILE A 229 -4.42 -16.10 3.72
C ILE A 229 -4.19 -15.81 5.21
N ILE A 230 -4.01 -16.83 6.04
CA ILE A 230 -3.64 -16.66 7.46
C ILE A 230 -2.29 -15.92 7.56
N VAL A 231 -1.27 -16.40 6.84
CA VAL A 231 0.06 -15.78 6.84
C VAL A 231 -0.03 -14.34 6.36
N GLY A 232 -0.68 -14.09 5.22
CA GLY A 232 -0.82 -12.73 4.66
C GLY A 232 -1.55 -11.78 5.59
N THR A 233 -2.68 -12.20 6.16
CA THR A 233 -3.46 -11.36 7.08
C THR A 233 -2.67 -11.00 8.33
N MET A 234 -2.06 -11.98 9.00
CA MET A 234 -1.26 -11.73 10.22
C MET A 234 -0.02 -10.90 9.92
N MET A 235 0.64 -11.18 8.79
CA MET A 235 1.79 -10.42 8.32
C MET A 235 1.44 -8.94 8.10
N PHE A 236 0.35 -8.65 7.40
CA PHE A 236 -0.06 -7.27 7.15
C PHE A 236 -0.60 -6.56 8.39
N ILE A 237 -1.24 -7.26 9.33
CA ILE A 237 -1.64 -6.69 10.63
C ILE A 237 -0.38 -6.26 11.40
N GLY A 238 0.59 -7.16 11.57
CA GLY A 238 1.83 -6.86 12.29
C GLY A 238 2.64 -5.75 11.62
N MET A 239 2.75 -5.79 10.28
CA MET A 239 3.42 -4.74 9.52
C MET A 239 2.74 -3.38 9.70
N ALA A 240 1.42 -3.30 9.55
CA ALA A 240 0.68 -2.04 9.62
C ALA A 240 0.69 -1.46 11.06
N LEU A 241 0.65 -2.33 12.07
CA LEU A 241 0.79 -1.97 13.47
C LEU A 241 2.13 -1.28 13.73
N VAL A 242 3.23 -1.90 13.30
CA VAL A 242 4.58 -1.37 13.45
C VAL A 242 4.76 -0.11 12.59
N GLN A 243 4.39 -0.15 11.32
CA GLN A 243 4.52 0.97 10.38
C GLN A 243 3.90 2.26 10.94
N GLN A 244 2.74 2.15 11.58
CA GLN A 244 2.01 3.30 12.12
C GLN A 244 2.71 3.92 13.34
N THR A 245 3.41 3.13 14.13
CA THR A 245 4.04 3.58 15.37
C THR A 245 5.52 3.96 15.23
N LEU A 246 6.14 3.62 14.10
CA LEU A 246 7.57 3.86 13.89
C LEU A 246 7.97 5.34 13.96
N ALA A 247 7.17 6.24 13.39
CA ALA A 247 7.46 7.67 13.46
C ALA A 247 7.50 8.17 14.92
N PHE A 248 6.56 7.71 15.76
CA PHE A 248 6.56 8.01 17.19
C PHE A 248 7.80 7.43 17.88
N ARG A 249 8.18 6.18 17.54
CA ARG A 249 9.36 5.52 18.11
C ARG A 249 10.65 6.28 17.78
N PHE A 250 10.82 6.74 16.53
CA PHE A 250 11.97 7.57 16.16
C PHE A 250 11.99 8.86 16.95
N GLN A 251 10.85 9.54 17.07
CA GLN A 251 10.73 10.79 17.81
C GLN A 251 11.09 10.61 19.28
N ASP A 252 10.52 9.58 19.94
CA ASP A 252 10.67 9.37 21.37
C ASP A 252 12.05 8.82 21.76
N VAL A 253 12.61 7.88 20.98
CA VAL A 253 13.93 7.31 21.26
C VAL A 253 15.06 8.31 21.02
N LEU A 254 14.93 9.12 19.95
CA LEU A 254 16.00 10.05 19.55
C LEU A 254 15.76 11.48 20.03
N GLN A 255 14.63 11.74 20.71
CA GLN A 255 14.25 13.07 21.22
C GLN A 255 14.27 14.16 20.13
N LEU A 256 13.77 13.80 18.93
CA LEU A 256 13.79 14.67 17.76
C LEU A 256 12.59 15.62 17.73
N SER A 257 12.78 16.78 17.12
CA SER A 257 11.67 17.63 16.69
C SER A 257 10.82 16.94 15.61
N ALA A 258 9.64 17.45 15.35
CA ALA A 258 8.75 16.88 14.34
C ALA A 258 9.38 16.87 12.93
N VAL A 259 10.10 17.92 12.55
CA VAL A 259 10.80 18.03 11.27
C VAL A 259 11.94 17.01 11.18
N GLU A 260 12.80 16.96 12.19
CA GLU A 260 13.91 16.00 12.22
C GLU A 260 13.41 14.56 12.23
N THR A 261 12.30 14.29 12.92
CA THR A 261 11.64 12.96 12.92
C THR A 261 11.19 12.60 11.51
N ALA A 262 10.48 13.49 10.82
CA ALA A 262 10.01 13.26 9.46
C ALA A 262 11.17 12.98 8.49
N GLN A 263 12.28 13.72 8.61
CA GLN A 263 13.47 13.54 7.79
C GLN A 263 14.18 12.22 8.09
N THR A 264 14.50 11.96 9.36
CA THR A 264 15.25 10.78 9.78
C THR A 264 14.47 9.50 9.52
N PHE A 265 13.20 9.49 9.90
CA PHE A 265 12.31 8.34 9.65
C PHE A 265 12.03 8.14 8.16
N GLY A 266 11.81 9.22 7.40
CA GLY A 266 11.62 9.15 5.95
C GLY A 266 12.80 8.53 5.22
N LEU A 267 14.03 8.92 5.59
CA LEU A 267 15.26 8.31 5.07
C LEU A 267 15.38 6.83 5.47
N ALA A 268 15.10 6.49 6.71
CA ALA A 268 15.12 5.10 7.19
C ALA A 268 14.09 4.23 6.45
N MET A 269 12.89 4.76 6.15
CA MET A 269 11.89 4.09 5.28
C MET A 269 12.42 3.89 3.86
N GLY A 270 13.11 4.89 3.29
CA GLY A 270 13.76 4.77 1.98
C GLY A 270 14.80 3.64 1.96
N LEU A 271 15.64 3.56 2.99
CA LEU A 271 16.63 2.48 3.16
C LEU A 271 15.95 1.11 3.32
N SER A 272 14.89 1.03 4.10
CA SER A 272 14.08 -0.20 4.26
C SER A 272 13.49 -0.66 2.92
N ALA A 273 12.97 0.28 2.12
CA ALA A 273 12.45 -0.01 0.79
C ALA A 273 13.54 -0.47 -0.18
N ALA A 274 14.73 0.14 -0.12
CA ALA A 274 15.91 -0.32 -0.88
C ALA A 274 16.31 -1.75 -0.49
N ALA A 275 16.35 -2.08 0.81
CA ALA A 275 16.62 -3.42 1.30
C ALA A 275 15.57 -4.43 0.79
N SER A 276 14.30 -4.04 0.74
CA SER A 276 13.23 -4.85 0.16
C SER A 276 13.48 -5.17 -1.32
N LEU A 277 13.84 -4.16 -2.12
CA LEU A 277 14.16 -4.33 -3.55
C LEU A 277 15.40 -5.21 -3.75
N VAL A 278 16.45 -5.01 -2.95
CA VAL A 278 17.67 -5.84 -2.99
C VAL A 278 17.32 -7.30 -2.68
N SER A 279 16.47 -7.56 -1.71
CA SER A 279 16.04 -8.92 -1.38
C SER A 279 15.23 -9.56 -2.52
N GLN A 280 14.33 -8.81 -3.16
CA GLN A 280 13.53 -9.32 -4.28
C GLN A 280 14.40 -9.60 -5.51
N ILE A 281 15.24 -8.66 -5.92
CA ILE A 281 16.03 -8.75 -7.15
C ILE A 281 17.31 -9.58 -6.92
N GLY A 282 17.98 -9.34 -5.79
CA GLY A 282 19.27 -9.94 -5.48
C GLY A 282 19.18 -11.40 -5.01
N LEU A 283 18.18 -11.72 -4.18
CA LEU A 283 18.05 -13.07 -3.62
C LEU A 283 16.96 -13.88 -4.34
N MET A 284 15.72 -13.36 -4.39
CA MET A 284 14.58 -14.15 -4.84
C MET A 284 14.64 -14.51 -6.33
N GLN A 285 15.24 -13.66 -7.18
CA GLN A 285 15.42 -13.96 -8.60
C GLN A 285 16.60 -14.87 -8.91
N ARG A 286 17.57 -14.99 -7.99
CA ARG A 286 18.77 -15.81 -8.18
C ARG A 286 18.70 -17.19 -7.54
N ILE A 287 17.86 -17.33 -6.51
CA ILE A 287 17.73 -18.57 -5.75
C ILE A 287 16.35 -19.16 -6.03
N ASN A 288 16.31 -20.32 -6.64
CA ASN A 288 15.06 -21.00 -6.97
C ASN A 288 14.50 -21.75 -5.76
N LEU A 289 13.79 -21.05 -4.88
CA LEU A 289 13.08 -21.63 -3.74
C LEU A 289 11.58 -21.56 -3.96
N ARG A 290 10.86 -22.51 -3.37
CA ARG A 290 9.40 -22.55 -3.35
C ARG A 290 8.85 -21.41 -2.50
N PRO A 291 7.63 -20.88 -2.77
CA PRO A 291 7.04 -19.79 -1.99
C PRO A 291 7.05 -20.05 -0.48
N ILE A 292 6.70 -21.25 -0.05
CA ILE A 292 6.69 -21.61 1.38
C ILE A 292 8.09 -21.57 2.01
N GLN A 293 9.14 -21.89 1.24
CA GLN A 293 10.52 -21.84 1.73
C GLN A 293 10.98 -20.40 1.94
N TRP A 294 10.58 -19.48 1.04
CA TRP A 294 10.80 -18.05 1.22
C TRP A 294 10.09 -17.52 2.46
N LEU A 295 8.86 -17.94 2.72
CA LEU A 295 8.14 -17.57 3.95
C LEU A 295 8.83 -18.10 5.21
N ARG A 296 9.42 -19.32 5.16
CA ARG A 296 10.20 -19.89 6.28
C ARG A 296 11.46 -19.10 6.61
N ILE A 297 12.04 -18.41 5.63
CA ILE A 297 13.19 -17.50 5.84
C ILE A 297 12.69 -16.12 6.30
N ALA A 298 11.68 -15.59 5.64
CA ALA A 298 11.22 -14.21 5.84
C ALA A 298 10.59 -13.99 7.21
N MET A 299 9.78 -14.94 7.72
CA MET A 299 9.07 -14.77 9.00
C MET A 299 10.04 -14.64 10.19
N PRO A 300 11.10 -15.48 10.36
CA PRO A 300 12.11 -15.25 11.39
C PRO A 300 12.85 -13.92 11.26
N VAL A 301 13.20 -13.50 10.03
CA VAL A 301 13.87 -12.22 9.79
C VAL A 301 13.00 -11.05 10.26
N LEU A 302 11.69 -11.09 9.95
CA LEU A 302 10.73 -10.09 10.40
C LEU A 302 10.57 -10.12 11.93
N ALA A 303 10.48 -11.29 12.55
CA ALA A 303 10.41 -11.40 14.00
C ALA A 303 11.64 -10.75 14.67
N VAL A 304 12.85 -11.06 14.17
CA VAL A 304 14.09 -10.42 14.66
C VAL A 304 14.05 -8.91 14.47
N ALA A 305 13.58 -8.43 13.32
CA ALA A 305 13.44 -6.99 13.07
C ALA A 305 12.55 -6.31 14.11
N PHE A 306 11.42 -6.92 14.47
CA PHE A 306 10.50 -6.37 15.47
C PHE A 306 11.08 -6.43 16.88
N ALA A 307 11.79 -7.48 17.26
CA ALA A 307 12.52 -7.53 18.52
C ALA A 307 13.61 -6.43 18.57
N CYS A 308 14.36 -6.23 17.49
CA CYS A 308 15.34 -5.14 17.40
C CYS A 308 14.68 -3.76 17.53
N LEU A 309 13.50 -3.53 16.93
CA LEU A 309 12.75 -2.27 17.08
C LEU A 309 12.30 -2.04 18.52
N ALA A 310 11.86 -3.11 19.21
CA ALA A 310 11.46 -3.04 20.61
C ALA A 310 12.62 -2.63 21.54
N MET A 311 13.81 -3.19 21.27
CA MET A 311 15.02 -2.95 22.07
C MET A 311 15.82 -1.71 21.64
N ALA A 312 15.45 -1.08 20.52
CA ALA A 312 16.22 0.01 19.93
C ALA A 312 16.24 1.25 20.86
N ASN A 313 17.44 1.75 21.12
CA ASN A 313 17.71 2.95 21.90
C ASN A 313 18.65 3.93 21.17
N THR A 314 19.06 3.60 19.95
CA THR A 314 19.92 4.43 19.11
C THR A 314 19.37 4.49 17.68
N GLN A 315 19.74 5.53 16.94
CA GLN A 315 19.39 5.68 15.52
C GLN A 315 19.91 4.49 14.70
N THR A 316 21.13 4.04 14.96
CA THR A 316 21.71 2.90 14.23
C THR A 316 20.90 1.62 14.41
N MET A 317 20.46 1.32 15.64
CA MET A 317 19.60 0.15 15.91
C MET A 317 18.26 0.25 15.20
N LEU A 318 17.61 1.42 15.21
CA LEU A 318 16.35 1.67 14.50
C LEU A 318 16.52 1.45 12.98
N VAL A 319 17.59 1.98 12.40
CA VAL A 319 17.86 1.83 10.96
C VAL A 319 18.17 0.37 10.61
N ILE A 320 19.00 -0.33 11.37
CA ILE A 320 19.29 -1.77 11.14
C ILE A 320 18.01 -2.60 11.23
N ALA A 321 17.17 -2.36 12.23
CA ALA A 321 15.91 -3.06 12.37
C ALA A 321 14.97 -2.80 11.19
N MET A 322 14.92 -1.57 10.67
CA MET A 322 14.14 -1.23 9.46
C MET A 322 14.73 -1.86 8.19
N LEU A 323 16.03 -1.99 8.08
CA LEU A 323 16.67 -2.72 6.98
C LEU A 323 16.28 -4.20 6.99
N LEU A 324 16.31 -4.84 8.17
CA LEU A 324 15.84 -6.22 8.36
C LEU A 324 14.35 -6.36 8.03
N GLN A 325 13.51 -5.42 8.49
CA GLN A 325 12.08 -5.40 8.16
C GLN A 325 11.86 -5.29 6.66
N GLY A 326 12.58 -4.37 5.99
CA GLY A 326 12.51 -4.21 4.54
C GLY A 326 12.92 -5.48 3.80
N ALA A 327 14.06 -6.07 4.17
CA ALA A 327 14.54 -7.32 3.59
C ALA A 327 13.53 -8.46 3.78
N GLY A 328 13.00 -8.63 4.99
CA GLY A 328 12.00 -9.64 5.29
C GLY A 328 10.71 -9.47 4.51
N MET A 329 10.18 -8.23 4.40
CA MET A 329 8.99 -7.94 3.60
C MET A 329 9.23 -8.11 2.10
N GLY A 330 10.44 -7.79 1.62
CA GLY A 330 10.84 -8.02 0.24
C GLY A 330 10.77 -9.48 -0.18
N LEU A 331 10.99 -10.40 0.76
CA LEU A 331 10.85 -11.85 0.53
C LEU A 331 9.41 -12.33 0.79
N ALA A 332 8.79 -11.87 1.89
CA ALA A 332 7.50 -12.37 2.35
C ALA A 332 6.34 -11.99 1.44
N GLY A 333 6.28 -10.75 0.97
CA GLY A 333 5.19 -10.23 0.15
C GLY A 333 5.01 -11.00 -1.17
N PRO A 334 6.03 -11.06 -2.03
CA PRO A 334 5.96 -11.85 -3.26
C PRO A 334 5.74 -13.35 -3.01
N ALA A 335 6.38 -13.93 -1.98
CA ALA A 335 6.22 -15.34 -1.64
C ALA A 335 4.78 -15.67 -1.24
N PHE A 336 4.14 -14.82 -0.43
CA PHE A 336 2.74 -14.95 -0.06
C PHE A 336 1.82 -14.94 -1.29
N MET A 337 1.98 -13.95 -2.17
CA MET A 337 1.16 -13.81 -3.38
C MET A 337 1.37 -14.97 -4.35
N ALA A 338 2.62 -15.36 -4.58
CA ALA A 338 2.96 -16.48 -5.45
C ALA A 338 2.40 -17.79 -4.89
N GLY A 339 2.55 -18.05 -3.58
CA GLY A 339 2.05 -19.25 -2.95
C GLY A 339 0.52 -19.38 -3.01
N ALA A 340 -0.20 -18.28 -2.79
CA ALA A 340 -1.64 -18.27 -2.93
C ALA A 340 -2.07 -18.51 -4.39
N SER A 341 -1.39 -17.87 -5.35
CA SER A 341 -1.67 -18.03 -6.79
C SER A 341 -1.41 -19.45 -7.27
N MET A 342 -0.30 -20.07 -6.90
CA MET A 342 0.06 -21.44 -7.31
C MET A 342 -0.80 -22.53 -6.65
N ALA A 343 -1.58 -22.20 -5.63
CA ALA A 343 -2.48 -23.12 -4.95
C ALA A 343 -3.82 -23.34 -5.66
N VAL A 344 -4.10 -22.63 -6.76
CA VAL A 344 -5.37 -22.65 -7.49
C VAL A 344 -5.15 -22.83 -8.99
N ASN A 345 -6.21 -23.22 -9.71
CA ASN A 345 -6.17 -23.39 -11.17
C ASN A 345 -6.16 -22.04 -11.91
N ALA A 346 -5.87 -22.07 -13.22
CA ALA A 346 -5.78 -20.89 -14.08
C ALA A 346 -7.08 -20.06 -14.08
N GLU A 347 -8.25 -20.70 -14.06
CA GLU A 347 -9.56 -20.08 -14.07
C GLU A 347 -9.87 -19.33 -12.76
N GLU A 348 -9.23 -19.71 -11.65
CA GLU A 348 -9.41 -19.14 -10.31
C GLU A 348 -8.40 -18.02 -9.98
N GLN A 349 -7.41 -17.73 -10.86
CA GLN A 349 -6.33 -16.76 -10.61
C GLN A 349 -6.85 -15.37 -10.25
N GLY A 350 -7.91 -14.92 -10.93
CA GLY A 350 -8.54 -13.63 -10.64
C GLY A 350 -9.19 -13.59 -9.26
N ALA A 351 -9.83 -14.70 -8.85
CA ALA A 351 -10.49 -14.82 -7.55
C ALA A 351 -9.46 -14.86 -6.41
N VAL A 352 -8.39 -15.64 -6.54
CA VAL A 352 -7.35 -15.72 -5.51
C VAL A 352 -6.59 -14.40 -5.37
N ALA A 353 -6.32 -13.69 -6.47
CA ALA A 353 -5.69 -12.38 -6.44
C ALA A 353 -6.56 -11.37 -5.65
N GLY A 354 -7.90 -11.44 -5.80
CA GLY A 354 -8.83 -10.62 -5.02
C GLY A 354 -8.81 -10.96 -3.52
N VAL A 355 -8.88 -12.25 -3.18
CA VAL A 355 -8.87 -12.73 -1.79
C VAL A 355 -7.53 -12.39 -1.13
N ALA A 356 -6.40 -12.74 -1.75
CA ALA A 356 -5.07 -12.43 -1.22
C ALA A 356 -4.81 -10.92 -1.15
N GLY A 357 -5.25 -10.16 -2.16
CA GLY A 357 -5.12 -8.70 -2.20
C GLY A 357 -5.90 -7.98 -1.08
N SER A 358 -6.93 -8.61 -0.51
CA SER A 358 -7.70 -8.04 0.61
C SER A 358 -6.98 -8.11 1.96
N CYS A 359 -5.95 -8.97 2.11
CA CYS A 359 -5.17 -9.09 3.36
C CYS A 359 -4.48 -7.78 3.73
N GLY A 360 -3.95 -7.03 2.74
CA GLY A 360 -3.33 -5.74 2.97
C GLY A 360 -4.29 -4.70 3.59
N PRO A 361 -5.38 -4.33 2.92
CA PRO A 361 -6.39 -3.41 3.47
C PRO A 361 -6.95 -3.84 4.83
N LEU A 362 -7.18 -5.13 5.08
CA LEU A 362 -7.59 -5.64 6.39
C LEU A 362 -6.51 -5.38 7.44
N GLY A 363 -5.24 -5.66 7.10
CA GLY A 363 -4.10 -5.38 7.99
C GLY A 363 -3.99 -3.89 8.33
N PHE A 364 -4.11 -3.01 7.35
CA PHE A 364 -4.09 -1.56 7.55
C PHE A 364 -5.37 -0.98 8.17
N THR A 365 -6.45 -1.75 8.31
CA THR A 365 -7.62 -1.38 9.11
C THR A 365 -7.41 -1.70 10.58
N ILE A 366 -6.89 -2.88 10.89
CA ILE A 366 -6.74 -3.39 12.27
C ILE A 366 -5.41 -2.95 12.89
N GLY A 367 -4.31 -3.08 12.14
CA GLY A 367 -2.96 -2.86 12.65
C GLY A 367 -2.73 -1.48 13.27
N PRO A 368 -3.08 -0.37 12.61
CA PRO A 368 -2.89 0.97 13.16
C PRO A 368 -3.64 1.20 14.46
N LEU A 369 -4.87 0.70 14.60
CA LEU A 369 -5.66 0.83 15.83
C LEU A 369 -4.96 0.12 16.99
N LEU A 370 -4.54 -1.12 16.78
CA LEU A 370 -3.80 -1.87 17.78
C LEU A 370 -2.45 -1.19 18.09
N GLY A 371 -1.75 -0.70 17.07
CA GLY A 371 -0.48 0.00 17.22
C GLY A 371 -0.60 1.25 18.06
N GLY A 372 -1.54 2.14 17.73
CA GLY A 372 -1.79 3.37 18.47
C GLY A 372 -2.23 3.10 19.91
N PHE A 373 -3.10 2.11 20.12
CA PHE A 373 -3.55 1.70 21.44
C PHE A 373 -2.38 1.17 22.31
N PHE A 374 -1.60 0.23 21.79
CA PHE A 374 -0.46 -0.33 22.52
C PHE A 374 0.64 0.71 22.79
N TYR A 375 0.87 1.62 21.83
CA TYR A 375 1.88 2.65 21.99
C TYR A 375 1.57 3.62 23.15
N GLN A 376 0.28 3.93 23.36
CA GLN A 376 -0.16 4.74 24.49
C GLN A 376 0.05 4.05 25.87
N ILE A 377 0.00 2.71 25.89
CA ILE A 377 0.27 1.95 27.12
C ILE A 377 1.77 1.95 27.40
N GLN A 378 2.57 1.57 26.40
CA GLN A 378 4.02 1.53 26.48
C GLN A 378 4.64 1.61 25.06
N PRO A 379 5.61 2.51 24.81
CA PRO A 379 6.15 2.77 23.47
C PRO A 379 6.82 1.59 22.77
N ASP A 380 7.29 0.57 23.49
CA ASP A 380 7.88 -0.65 22.93
C ASP A 380 6.87 -1.81 22.79
N LEU A 381 5.70 -1.71 23.41
CA LEU A 381 4.68 -2.77 23.40
C LEU A 381 4.20 -3.16 21.98
N PRO A 382 3.98 -2.23 21.02
CA PRO A 382 3.62 -2.58 19.66
C PRO A 382 4.59 -3.56 19.01
N TYR A 383 5.88 -3.37 19.24
CA TYR A 383 6.96 -4.17 18.63
C TYR A 383 7.08 -5.54 19.29
N TRP A 384 7.00 -5.59 20.64
CA TRP A 384 6.95 -6.86 21.38
C TRP A 384 5.72 -7.68 21.06
N PHE A 385 4.55 -7.04 20.94
CA PHE A 385 3.32 -7.71 20.53
C PHE A 385 3.46 -8.31 19.12
N THR A 386 4.00 -7.54 18.18
CA THR A 386 4.22 -8.02 16.81
C THR A 386 5.24 -9.15 16.77
N PHE A 387 6.34 -9.05 17.51
CA PHE A 387 7.28 -10.16 17.69
C PHE A 387 6.58 -11.42 18.19
N ALA A 388 5.79 -11.32 19.25
CA ALA A 388 5.04 -12.44 19.83
C ALA A 388 4.02 -13.03 18.83
N LEU A 389 3.36 -12.17 18.01
CA LEU A 389 2.45 -12.59 16.96
C LEU A 389 3.16 -13.43 15.88
N TYR A 390 4.43 -13.12 15.58
CA TYR A 390 5.17 -13.83 14.55
C TYR A 390 5.73 -15.19 15.03
N LEU A 391 5.88 -15.43 16.33
CA LEU A 391 6.35 -16.73 16.83
C LEU A 391 5.42 -17.89 16.44
N PRO A 392 4.10 -17.87 16.74
CA PRO A 392 3.21 -18.92 16.26
C PRO A 392 3.10 -18.96 14.73
N LEU A 393 3.25 -17.82 14.05
CA LEU A 393 3.24 -17.75 12.59
C LEU A 393 4.45 -18.49 11.98
N ILE A 394 5.64 -18.35 12.58
CA ILE A 394 6.83 -19.10 12.21
C ILE A 394 6.58 -20.60 12.36
N VAL A 395 6.07 -21.04 13.50
CA VAL A 395 5.74 -22.45 13.75
C VAL A 395 4.71 -22.96 12.74
N PHE A 396 3.70 -22.15 12.44
CA PHE A 396 2.69 -22.49 11.44
C PHE A 396 3.29 -22.68 10.05
N VAL A 397 4.13 -21.76 9.58
CA VAL A 397 4.79 -21.83 8.26
C VAL A 397 5.77 -23.00 8.19
N LEU A 398 6.50 -23.31 9.28
CA LEU A 398 7.40 -24.46 9.34
C LEU A 398 6.63 -25.80 9.22
N ARG A 399 5.44 -25.89 9.82
CA ARG A 399 4.59 -27.10 9.79
C ARG A 399 3.73 -27.21 8.52
N THR A 400 3.51 -26.11 7.80
CA THR A 400 2.72 -26.11 6.56
C THR A 400 3.45 -26.89 5.49
N ARG A 401 2.82 -27.95 4.98
CA ARG A 401 3.34 -28.72 3.83
C ARG A 401 3.02 -27.96 2.55
N ASP A 402 3.96 -27.98 1.64
CA ASP A 402 3.75 -27.42 0.29
C ASP A 402 2.73 -28.28 -0.45
N ARG A 403 1.57 -27.72 -0.72
CA ARG A 403 0.46 -28.42 -1.41
C ARG A 403 0.38 -28.05 -2.90
N VAL A 404 1.41 -27.38 -3.41
CA VAL A 404 1.46 -26.99 -4.82
C VAL A 404 1.72 -28.23 -5.65
N ASN A 405 0.80 -28.50 -6.60
CA ASN A 405 0.95 -29.56 -7.57
C ASN A 405 1.86 -29.05 -8.69
N TYR A 406 3.14 -29.45 -8.67
CA TYR A 406 4.16 -29.03 -9.64
C TYR A 406 4.05 -29.77 -10.98
N ASP A 407 3.13 -30.72 -11.12
CA ASP A 407 2.96 -31.51 -12.35
C ASP A 407 2.26 -30.74 -13.48
N ASN A 408 1.85 -29.48 -13.23
CA ASN A 408 1.14 -28.60 -14.18
C ASN A 408 1.88 -27.28 -14.50
N VAL A 409 3.20 -27.19 -14.25
CA VAL A 409 3.98 -25.99 -14.59
C VAL A 409 5.00 -26.29 -15.71
#